data_27e39a3bc9da2f8628249025f83bc12d
#
_entry.id   27e39a3bc9da2f8628249025f83bc12d
#
_cell.length_a   1.000
_cell.length_b   1.000
_cell.length_c   1.000
_cell.angle_alpha   90.00
_cell.angle_beta   90.00
_cell.angle_gamma   90.00
#
_symmetry.space_group_name_H-M   'P 1'
#
loop_
_entity.id
_entity.type
_entity.pdbx_description
1 polymer ?
#
loop_
_entity_poly.entity_id
_entity_poly.type
_entity_poly.pdbx_seq_one_letter_code
_entity_poly.pdbx_strand_id
1 'polypeptide(L)'
;MRQLATILFLTTALGVHAQDVPLFTQKLTNAILYNPSVAGNTLGSITLSRRQYWTGIQGSPNSTLLSAHLPVNGYRFGTGLAVYQDNVGVSQTLSASGAFAYHLILPSHQSFSLGVAAEYYNYRVVPSRVDVQATGWSDPILMSKYTGVNGVDFSAGASYYSRYLRGGASINRISGWLGSEQKNLFQPFFTGNVHGILPLADKRHVLEPMLSYRSLNPVSSLLEGGLYYTYDKTLTLGASYRTGKVISVATSFQVYKNLTIGYSNELFASQRQAGLGTSHEVAIRFDFNDRTDLLARKNPRYLNTTPLQIRHKPRVNYFVPKVAVRKYHNYVRKTRRISNQAVFEWRAKKTPRKKRMTIKKRK
;
A
#
# COMPACT_ATOMS: atom_id res chain seq x y z
N MET A 1 -36.02 -20.77 -32.08
CA MET A 1 -34.88 -21.00 -31.18
C MET A 1 -33.54 -20.45 -31.72
N ARG A 2 -33.18 -20.67 -32.99
CA ARG A 2 -31.93 -20.13 -33.60
C ARG A 2 -31.87 -18.59 -33.56
N GLN A 3 -32.97 -17.89 -33.85
CA GLN A 3 -33.01 -16.42 -33.85
C GLN A 3 -32.91 -15.82 -32.44
N LEU A 4 -33.45 -16.48 -31.41
CA LEU A 4 -33.32 -16.09 -30.01
C LEU A 4 -31.84 -16.24 -29.51
N ALA A 5 -31.17 -17.31 -29.94
CA ALA A 5 -29.74 -17.51 -29.63
C ALA A 5 -28.86 -16.46 -30.29
N THR A 6 -29.18 -16.05 -31.53
CA THR A 6 -28.44 -14.99 -32.23
C THR A 6 -28.63 -13.61 -31.59
N ILE A 7 -29.84 -13.30 -31.13
CA ILE A 7 -30.13 -12.02 -30.39
C ILE A 7 -29.44 -12.05 -29.04
N LEU A 8 -29.44 -13.17 -28.31
CA LEU A 8 -28.72 -13.29 -27.04
C LEU A 8 -27.20 -13.16 -27.22
N PHE A 9 -26.65 -13.65 -28.32
CA PHE A 9 -25.21 -13.53 -28.63
C PHE A 9 -24.84 -12.11 -29.05
N LEU A 10 -25.72 -11.39 -29.75
CA LEU A 10 -25.46 -9.98 -30.11
C LEU A 10 -25.55 -9.04 -28.90
N THR A 11 -26.37 -9.31 -27.91
CA THR A 11 -26.52 -8.47 -26.72
C THR A 11 -25.36 -8.64 -25.72
N THR A 12 -24.60 -9.73 -25.78
CA THR A 12 -23.40 -9.93 -24.93
C THR A 12 -22.12 -9.28 -25.49
N ALA A 13 -22.16 -8.81 -26.75
CA ALA A 13 -20.99 -8.19 -27.37
C ALA A 13 -20.80 -6.67 -27.11
N LEU A 14 -21.74 -6.03 -26.41
CA LEU A 14 -21.76 -4.58 -26.20
C LEU A 14 -21.22 -4.21 -24.80
N GLY A 15 -19.92 -4.33 -24.58
CA GLY A 15 -19.36 -3.84 -23.32
C GLY A 15 -17.91 -4.23 -23.04
N VAL A 16 -17.07 -4.32 -24.06
CA VAL A 16 -15.62 -4.49 -23.81
C VAL A 16 -15.02 -3.13 -23.50
N HIS A 17 -15.10 -2.71 -22.25
CA HIS A 17 -14.33 -1.57 -21.73
C HIS A 17 -13.03 -2.13 -21.13
N ALA A 18 -11.91 -1.88 -21.78
CA ALA A 18 -10.62 -2.50 -21.48
C ALA A 18 -9.66 -1.61 -20.67
N GLN A 19 -10.13 -0.48 -20.12
CA GLN A 19 -9.24 0.46 -19.42
C GLN A 19 -9.36 0.32 -17.92
N ASP A 20 -8.28 -0.09 -17.28
CA ASP A 20 -8.19 -0.32 -15.84
C ASP A 20 -6.93 0.34 -15.25
N VAL A 21 -6.90 0.49 -13.92
CA VAL A 21 -5.72 0.94 -13.18
C VAL A 21 -4.59 -0.08 -13.37
N PRO A 22 -3.34 0.37 -13.60
CA PRO A 22 -2.20 -0.53 -13.79
C PRO A 22 -2.08 -1.60 -12.71
N LEU A 23 -1.74 -2.81 -13.12
CA LEU A 23 -1.49 -3.91 -12.22
C LEU A 23 0.00 -3.95 -11.88
N PHE A 24 0.34 -3.73 -10.61
CA PHE A 24 1.69 -3.91 -10.09
C PHE A 24 1.78 -5.23 -9.32
N THR A 25 2.88 -5.96 -9.52
CA THR A 25 3.15 -7.23 -8.83
C THR A 25 3.64 -7.00 -7.40
N GLN A 26 4.37 -5.91 -7.16
CA GLN A 26 4.87 -5.50 -5.84
C GLN A 26 3.73 -4.91 -4.98
N LYS A 27 2.72 -5.72 -4.68
CA LYS A 27 1.48 -5.29 -4.01
C LYS A 27 1.69 -4.78 -2.59
N LEU A 28 2.65 -5.35 -1.87
CA LEU A 28 2.98 -4.90 -0.51
C LEU A 28 3.55 -3.48 -0.50
N THR A 29 4.16 -3.06 -1.60
CA THR A 29 4.80 -1.76 -1.75
C THR A 29 3.83 -0.70 -2.29
N ASN A 30 2.91 -1.10 -3.18
CA ASN A 30 2.03 -0.22 -3.94
C ASN A 30 0.56 -0.25 -3.47
N ALA A 31 0.30 -0.68 -2.24
CA ALA A 31 -1.06 -0.91 -1.74
C ALA A 31 -1.95 0.35 -1.76
N ILE A 32 -1.37 1.55 -1.62
CA ILE A 32 -2.10 2.81 -1.61
C ILE A 32 -2.80 3.11 -2.95
N LEU A 33 -2.27 2.61 -4.06
CA LEU A 33 -2.89 2.78 -5.39
C LEU A 33 -4.27 2.12 -5.45
N TYR A 34 -4.46 1.05 -4.68
CA TYR A 34 -5.67 0.22 -4.75
C TYR A 34 -6.64 0.46 -3.60
N ASN A 35 -6.15 0.89 -2.44
CA ASN A 35 -6.97 1.07 -1.26
C ASN A 35 -6.54 2.33 -0.48
N PRO A 36 -7.36 3.39 -0.45
CA PRO A 36 -7.01 4.63 0.25
C PRO A 36 -6.87 4.47 1.77
N SER A 37 -7.50 3.47 2.37
CA SER A 37 -7.45 3.25 3.83
C SER A 37 -6.05 2.86 4.34
N VAL A 38 -5.13 2.48 3.45
CA VAL A 38 -3.75 2.16 3.82
C VAL A 38 -2.84 3.38 3.86
N ALA A 39 -3.32 4.56 3.48
CA ALA A 39 -2.54 5.80 3.58
C ALA A 39 -2.07 6.03 5.01
N GLY A 40 -0.78 6.24 5.22
CA GLY A 40 -0.21 6.49 6.54
C GLY A 40 -0.22 5.32 7.51
N ASN A 41 -0.56 4.12 7.08
CA ASN A 41 -0.56 2.94 7.93
C ASN A 41 0.86 2.41 8.23
N THR A 42 1.88 2.96 7.61
CA THR A 42 3.30 2.71 7.88
C THR A 42 4.01 3.97 8.37
N LEU A 43 5.29 3.86 8.69
CA LEU A 43 6.11 4.98 9.18
C LEU A 43 6.25 6.13 8.17
N GLY A 44 5.65 5.96 7.00
CA GLY A 44 5.75 6.85 5.87
C GLY A 44 6.84 6.40 4.91
N SER A 45 6.53 6.45 3.61
CA SER A 45 7.47 6.07 2.57
C SER A 45 7.19 6.77 1.26
N ILE A 46 8.20 6.82 0.40
CA ILE A 46 8.07 7.12 -1.03
C ILE A 46 8.45 5.87 -1.80
N THR A 47 7.69 5.55 -2.82
CA THR A 47 7.94 4.41 -3.71
C THR A 47 7.86 4.86 -5.15
N LEU A 48 8.87 4.49 -5.93
CA LEU A 48 8.86 4.59 -7.38
C LEU A 48 8.84 3.18 -7.96
N SER A 49 7.87 2.89 -8.80
CA SER A 49 7.75 1.59 -9.49
C SER A 49 7.63 1.81 -10.98
N ARG A 50 8.34 1.00 -11.75
CA ARG A 50 8.20 0.93 -13.21
C ARG A 50 7.96 -0.49 -13.64
N ARG A 51 6.95 -0.67 -14.47
CA ARG A 51 6.58 -1.97 -15.03
C ARG A 51 6.57 -1.89 -16.55
N GLN A 52 7.18 -2.87 -17.19
CA GLN A 52 7.14 -3.13 -18.60
C GLN A 52 6.39 -4.44 -18.83
N TYR A 53 5.34 -4.40 -19.61
CA TYR A 53 4.58 -5.59 -19.98
C TYR A 53 5.13 -6.18 -21.28
N TRP A 54 5.00 -7.47 -21.44
CA TRP A 54 5.13 -8.18 -22.73
C TRP A 54 6.36 -7.78 -23.54
N THR A 55 7.54 -8.05 -23.02
CA THR A 55 8.81 -7.63 -23.62
C THR A 55 9.09 -8.24 -25.00
N GLY A 56 8.32 -9.25 -25.43
CA GLY A 56 8.39 -9.82 -26.78
C GLY A 56 7.68 -9.00 -27.86
N ILE A 57 6.97 -7.90 -27.47
CA ILE A 57 6.20 -7.08 -28.40
C ILE A 57 6.76 -5.67 -28.46
N GLN A 58 7.04 -5.17 -29.66
CA GLN A 58 7.43 -3.78 -29.88
C GLN A 58 6.26 -2.84 -29.53
N GLY A 59 6.54 -1.76 -28.79
CA GLY A 59 5.50 -0.82 -28.33
C GLY A 59 4.61 -1.35 -27.21
N SER A 60 5.04 -2.43 -26.55
CA SER A 60 4.31 -3.05 -25.44
C SER A 60 4.00 -2.08 -24.30
N PRO A 61 2.91 -2.29 -23.55
CA PRO A 61 2.49 -1.39 -22.48
C PRO A 61 3.55 -1.20 -21.40
N ASN A 62 3.58 -0.02 -20.81
CA ASN A 62 4.41 0.27 -19.64
C ASN A 62 3.73 1.23 -18.68
N SER A 63 3.96 1.01 -17.41
CA SER A 63 3.39 1.82 -16.34
C SER A 63 4.50 2.31 -15.40
N THR A 64 4.40 3.56 -15.00
CA THR A 64 5.26 4.17 -13.97
C THR A 64 4.40 4.72 -12.86
N LEU A 65 4.72 4.41 -11.63
CA LEU A 65 4.01 4.86 -10.42
C LEU A 65 4.98 5.51 -9.46
N LEU A 66 4.65 6.72 -9.04
CA LEU A 66 5.24 7.37 -7.86
C LEU A 66 4.17 7.44 -6.79
N SER A 67 4.42 6.86 -5.62
CA SER A 67 3.51 6.95 -4.49
C SER A 67 4.25 7.39 -3.23
N ALA A 68 3.56 8.15 -2.40
CA ALA A 68 4.07 8.58 -1.10
C ALA A 68 2.93 8.53 -0.08
N HIS A 69 3.22 8.14 1.14
CA HIS A 69 2.27 8.24 2.22
C HIS A 69 2.96 8.45 3.55
N LEU A 70 2.28 9.12 4.47
CA LEU A 70 2.80 9.38 5.81
C LEU A 70 1.67 9.46 6.84
N PRO A 71 1.95 9.03 8.07
CA PRO A 71 1.03 9.20 9.18
C PRO A 71 1.08 10.63 9.70
N VAL A 72 -0.06 11.13 10.11
CA VAL A 72 -0.26 12.47 10.67
C VAL A 72 -0.87 12.33 12.07
N ASN A 73 -0.65 13.35 12.93
CA ASN A 73 -1.27 13.47 14.24
C ASN A 73 -1.30 12.17 15.06
N GLY A 74 -0.14 11.65 15.35
CA GLY A 74 -0.05 10.49 16.24
C GLY A 74 -0.45 9.15 15.61
N TYR A 75 -0.50 9.04 14.29
CA TYR A 75 -0.91 7.86 13.50
C TYR A 75 -2.42 7.57 13.53
N ARG A 76 -3.23 8.49 14.03
CA ARG A 76 -4.69 8.37 13.88
C ARG A 76 -5.15 8.74 12.49
N PHE A 77 -4.40 9.60 11.82
CA PHE A 77 -4.67 10.03 10.46
C PHE A 77 -3.49 9.67 9.56
N GLY A 78 -3.79 9.34 8.34
CA GLY A 78 -2.82 9.11 7.30
C GLY A 78 -3.16 9.91 6.06
N THR A 79 -2.12 10.37 5.37
CA THR A 79 -2.24 11.00 4.06
C THR A 79 -1.40 10.26 3.05
N GLY A 80 -1.81 10.31 1.80
CA GLY A 80 -1.06 9.68 0.73
C GLY A 80 -1.30 10.36 -0.61
N LEU A 81 -0.33 10.20 -1.48
CA LEU A 81 -0.34 10.68 -2.85
C LEU A 81 0.10 9.52 -3.75
N ALA A 82 -0.57 9.34 -4.87
CA ALA A 82 -0.11 8.44 -5.91
C ALA A 82 -0.28 9.12 -7.27
N VAL A 83 0.77 9.09 -8.07
CA VAL A 83 0.78 9.58 -9.46
C VAL A 83 1.25 8.45 -10.33
N TYR A 84 0.45 8.07 -11.31
CA TYR A 84 0.88 7.08 -12.28
C TYR A 84 0.70 7.55 -13.72
N GLN A 85 1.57 7.09 -14.56
CA GLN A 85 1.46 7.19 -16.01
C GLN A 85 1.40 5.79 -16.59
N ASP A 86 0.40 5.53 -17.38
CA ASP A 86 0.19 4.26 -18.08
C ASP A 86 0.16 4.51 -19.58
N ASN A 87 0.97 3.76 -20.33
CA ASN A 87 1.06 3.83 -21.77
C ASN A 87 0.66 2.48 -22.33
N VAL A 88 -0.38 2.46 -23.14
CA VAL A 88 -0.91 1.25 -23.78
C VAL A 88 -1.09 1.50 -25.26
N GLY A 89 -0.14 1.04 -26.08
CA GLY A 89 -0.11 1.32 -27.49
C GLY A 89 -0.06 2.84 -27.76
N VAL A 90 -1.06 3.35 -28.46
CA VAL A 90 -1.20 4.78 -28.76
C VAL A 90 -1.79 5.60 -27.63
N SER A 91 -2.38 4.97 -26.64
CA SER A 91 -3.05 5.61 -25.51
C SER A 91 -2.10 5.92 -24.36
N GLN A 92 -2.31 7.04 -23.71
CA GLN A 92 -1.61 7.43 -22.49
C GLN A 92 -2.62 7.90 -21.45
N THR A 93 -2.52 7.35 -20.25
CA THR A 93 -3.26 7.81 -19.07
C THR A 93 -2.27 8.38 -18.05
N LEU A 94 -2.51 9.59 -17.61
CA LEU A 94 -1.86 10.21 -16.45
C LEU A 94 -2.88 10.36 -15.35
N SER A 95 -2.60 9.86 -14.17
CA SER A 95 -3.47 10.01 -13.00
C SER A 95 -2.69 10.53 -11.80
N ALA A 96 -3.35 11.36 -10.99
CA ALA A 96 -2.87 11.85 -9.73
C ALA A 96 -3.97 11.73 -8.67
N SER A 97 -3.72 11.00 -7.59
CA SER A 97 -4.69 10.79 -6.52
C SER A 97 -4.14 11.22 -5.17
N GLY A 98 -4.99 11.87 -4.39
CA GLY A 98 -4.75 12.20 -2.98
C GLY A 98 -5.65 11.35 -2.09
N ALA A 99 -5.07 10.69 -1.10
CA ALA A 99 -5.77 9.82 -0.15
C ALA A 99 -5.68 10.38 1.27
N PHE A 100 -6.76 10.19 2.02
CA PHE A 100 -6.85 10.48 3.45
C PHE A 100 -7.45 9.27 4.17
N ALA A 101 -6.84 8.87 5.28
CA ALA A 101 -7.30 7.73 6.08
C ALA A 101 -7.40 8.08 7.55
N TYR A 102 -8.40 7.49 8.22
CA TYR A 102 -8.55 7.49 9.67
C TYR A 102 -8.27 6.10 10.21
N HIS A 103 -7.41 6.01 11.21
CA HIS A 103 -6.98 4.76 11.82
C HIS A 103 -7.51 4.65 13.26
N LEU A 104 -8.45 3.75 13.46
CA LEU A 104 -8.95 3.37 14.76
C LEU A 104 -8.02 2.32 15.37
N ILE A 105 -7.30 2.71 16.40
CA ILE A 105 -6.38 1.83 17.12
C ILE A 105 -7.18 1.03 18.15
N LEU A 106 -7.22 -0.28 17.99
CA LEU A 106 -7.92 -1.21 18.85
C LEU A 106 -6.95 -1.84 19.86
N PRO A 107 -7.46 -2.39 20.97
CA PRO A 107 -6.65 -3.18 21.91
C PRO A 107 -5.93 -4.35 21.21
N SER A 108 -4.93 -4.92 21.88
CA SER A 108 -4.21 -6.12 21.42
C SER A 108 -3.49 -5.96 20.07
N HIS A 109 -2.97 -4.76 19.79
CA HIS A 109 -2.20 -4.49 18.57
C HIS A 109 -3.00 -4.69 17.28
N GLN A 110 -4.21 -4.23 17.27
CA GLN A 110 -5.09 -4.24 16.12
C GLN A 110 -5.39 -2.82 15.67
N SER A 111 -5.70 -2.65 14.40
CA SER A 111 -6.20 -1.38 13.88
C SER A 111 -7.22 -1.62 12.77
N PHE A 112 -8.26 -0.81 12.78
CA PHE A 112 -9.21 -0.71 11.70
C PHE A 112 -9.08 0.66 11.05
N SER A 113 -9.04 0.73 9.74
CA SER A 113 -8.81 1.97 9.02
C SER A 113 -9.89 2.18 7.97
N LEU A 114 -10.36 3.41 7.86
CA LEU A 114 -11.24 3.88 6.80
C LEU A 114 -10.49 4.94 6.00
N GLY A 115 -10.66 4.95 4.70
CA GLY A 115 -10.00 5.91 3.84
C GLY A 115 -10.82 6.31 2.65
N VAL A 116 -10.56 7.52 2.17
CA VAL A 116 -11.13 8.09 0.96
C VAL A 116 -10.02 8.65 0.10
N ALA A 117 -10.21 8.67 -1.21
CA ALA A 117 -9.30 9.32 -2.14
C ALA A 117 -10.08 10.05 -3.21
N ALA A 118 -9.47 11.14 -3.70
CA ALA A 118 -9.87 11.81 -4.93
C ALA A 118 -8.77 11.62 -5.96
N GLU A 119 -9.14 11.26 -7.17
CA GLU A 119 -8.26 10.98 -8.31
C GLU A 119 -8.61 11.94 -9.44
N TYR A 120 -7.63 12.69 -9.93
CA TYR A 120 -7.72 13.36 -11.23
C TYR A 120 -7.02 12.51 -12.28
N TYR A 121 -7.64 12.32 -13.42
CA TYR A 121 -7.06 11.59 -14.53
C TYR A 121 -7.15 12.38 -15.83
N ASN A 122 -6.14 12.18 -16.68
CA ASN A 122 -6.07 12.67 -18.04
C ASN A 122 -5.78 11.48 -18.97
N TYR A 123 -6.73 11.15 -19.81
CA TYR A 123 -6.56 10.16 -20.87
C TYR A 123 -6.39 10.87 -22.20
N ARG A 124 -5.44 10.45 -23.00
CA ARG A 124 -5.22 10.99 -24.34
C ARG A 124 -4.67 9.93 -25.29
N VAL A 125 -4.97 10.10 -26.56
CA VAL A 125 -4.29 9.42 -27.67
C VAL A 125 -3.08 10.26 -28.07
N VAL A 126 -1.92 9.63 -28.25
CA VAL A 126 -0.65 10.28 -28.62
C VAL A 126 -0.44 10.11 -30.13
N PRO A 127 -0.69 11.13 -30.96
CA PRO A 127 -0.66 11.00 -32.43
C PRO A 127 0.70 10.52 -32.97
N SER A 128 1.80 10.93 -32.35
CA SER A 128 3.14 10.52 -32.75
C SER A 128 3.44 9.02 -32.65
N ARG A 129 2.57 8.27 -31.96
CA ARG A 129 2.67 6.81 -31.84
C ARG A 129 1.78 6.06 -32.84
N VAL A 130 1.02 6.79 -33.63
CA VAL A 130 0.13 6.22 -34.64
C VAL A 130 0.91 6.07 -35.95
N ASP A 131 0.93 4.88 -36.50
CA ASP A 131 1.44 4.68 -37.86
C ASP A 131 0.35 5.06 -38.85
N VAL A 132 0.41 6.32 -39.28
CA VAL A 132 -0.57 6.89 -40.22
C VAL A 132 -0.50 6.21 -41.61
N GLN A 133 0.65 5.66 -41.97
CA GLN A 133 0.78 4.94 -43.24
C GLN A 133 0.02 3.61 -43.22
N ALA A 134 -0.01 2.96 -42.04
CA ALA A 134 -0.72 1.70 -41.88
C ALA A 134 -2.23 1.85 -41.65
N THR A 135 -2.67 2.91 -40.94
CA THR A 135 -4.06 3.08 -40.51
C THR A 135 -4.84 4.14 -41.28
N GLY A 136 -4.17 5.09 -41.92
CA GLY A 136 -4.79 6.25 -42.55
C GLY A 136 -5.36 7.26 -41.53
N TRP A 137 -5.63 8.48 -41.96
CA TRP A 137 -6.22 9.54 -41.13
C TRP A 137 -7.71 9.33 -40.80
N SER A 138 -8.35 8.35 -41.43
CA SER A 138 -9.77 8.02 -41.24
C SER A 138 -10.01 7.00 -40.13
N ASP A 139 -8.97 6.63 -39.34
CA ASP A 139 -9.14 5.74 -38.21
C ASP A 139 -10.13 6.32 -37.20
N PRO A 140 -11.21 5.61 -36.84
CA PRO A 140 -12.22 6.06 -35.89
C PRO A 140 -11.63 6.44 -34.51
N ILE A 141 -10.52 5.84 -34.08
CA ILE A 141 -9.86 6.17 -32.83
C ILE A 141 -9.23 7.56 -32.88
N LEU A 142 -8.62 7.93 -34.01
CA LEU A 142 -8.04 9.27 -34.22
C LEU A 142 -9.09 10.35 -34.35
N MET A 143 -10.23 10.02 -34.94
CA MET A 143 -11.37 10.91 -35.14
C MET A 143 -12.29 10.95 -33.92
N SER A 144 -12.07 10.11 -32.94
CA SER A 144 -12.99 9.95 -31.85
C SER A 144 -12.97 11.12 -30.85
N LYS A 145 -14.13 11.33 -30.23
CA LYS A 145 -14.39 12.23 -29.10
C LYS A 145 -13.38 12.06 -27.91
N TYR A 146 -12.57 11.00 -27.94
CA TYR A 146 -11.69 10.58 -26.84
C TYR A 146 -10.20 10.93 -27.06
N THR A 147 -9.86 11.81 -27.98
CA THR A 147 -8.47 12.27 -28.17
C THR A 147 -7.88 12.97 -26.95
N GLY A 148 -8.72 13.41 -26.01
CA GLY A 148 -8.31 13.92 -24.70
C GLY A 148 -9.53 14.01 -23.77
N VAL A 149 -9.54 13.20 -22.71
CA VAL A 149 -10.58 13.21 -21.66
C VAL A 149 -9.94 13.40 -20.30
N ASN A 150 -10.47 14.37 -19.57
CA ASN A 150 -10.09 14.62 -18.18
C ASN A 150 -11.27 14.31 -17.28
N GLY A 151 -10.98 13.87 -16.06
CA GLY A 151 -12.03 13.64 -15.09
C GLY A 151 -11.50 13.62 -13.67
N VAL A 152 -12.46 13.69 -12.75
CA VAL A 152 -12.23 13.51 -11.32
C VAL A 152 -13.07 12.34 -10.86
N ASP A 153 -12.48 11.46 -10.08
CA ASP A 153 -13.13 10.31 -9.51
C ASP A 153 -12.84 10.17 -8.03
N PHE A 154 -13.61 9.35 -7.33
CA PHE A 154 -13.48 9.13 -5.91
C PHE A 154 -13.37 7.65 -5.60
N SER A 155 -12.68 7.34 -4.52
CA SER A 155 -12.53 5.98 -4.03
C SER A 155 -12.73 5.96 -2.52
N ALA A 156 -13.24 4.85 -2.01
CA ALA A 156 -13.38 4.61 -0.58
C ALA A 156 -12.88 3.20 -0.24
N GLY A 157 -12.32 3.05 0.95
CA GLY A 157 -11.79 1.76 1.36
C GLY A 157 -11.76 1.58 2.87
N ALA A 158 -11.65 0.32 3.26
CA ALA A 158 -11.48 -0.11 4.63
C ALA A 158 -10.34 -1.12 4.70
N SER A 159 -9.62 -1.14 5.82
CA SER A 159 -8.60 -2.15 6.08
C SER A 159 -8.51 -2.48 7.56
N TYR A 160 -8.14 -3.72 7.82
CA TYR A 160 -7.92 -4.27 9.14
C TYR A 160 -6.52 -4.84 9.24
N TYR A 161 -5.84 -4.52 10.31
CA TYR A 161 -4.50 -4.99 10.61
C TYR A 161 -4.45 -5.58 12.02
N SER A 162 -3.90 -6.76 12.11
CA SER A 162 -3.61 -7.41 13.37
C SER A 162 -2.21 -8.03 13.34
N ARG A 163 -1.88 -8.72 14.40
CA ARG A 163 -0.60 -9.40 14.53
C ARG A 163 -0.36 -10.49 13.50
N TYR A 164 -1.43 -11.17 13.07
CA TYR A 164 -1.37 -12.36 12.23
C TYR A 164 -2.13 -12.23 10.92
N LEU A 165 -2.93 -11.19 10.80
CA LEU A 165 -3.80 -10.99 9.66
C LEU A 165 -3.79 -9.53 9.22
N ARG A 166 -3.76 -9.32 7.94
CA ARG A 166 -3.90 -8.04 7.28
C ARG A 166 -4.89 -8.20 6.14
N GLY A 167 -5.85 -7.33 6.05
CA GLY A 167 -6.82 -7.38 4.98
C GLY A 167 -7.40 -6.01 4.69
N GLY A 168 -7.97 -5.86 3.51
CA GLY A 168 -8.62 -4.62 3.11
C GLY A 168 -9.51 -4.82 1.91
N ALA A 169 -10.46 -3.92 1.77
CA ALA A 169 -11.36 -3.84 0.63
C ALA A 169 -11.56 -2.39 0.24
N SER A 170 -11.76 -2.14 -1.04
CA SER A 170 -12.05 -0.80 -1.54
C SER A 170 -12.95 -0.82 -2.76
N ILE A 171 -13.67 0.26 -2.93
CA ILE A 171 -14.44 0.59 -4.11
C ILE A 171 -13.75 1.79 -4.75
N ASN A 172 -13.40 1.66 -6.01
CA ASN A 172 -12.65 2.65 -6.75
C ASN A 172 -13.49 3.18 -7.91
N ARG A 173 -13.32 4.46 -8.24
CA ARG A 173 -14.01 5.13 -9.33
C ARG A 173 -15.53 5.14 -9.16
N ILE A 174 -15.98 5.63 -8.02
CA ILE A 174 -17.39 5.64 -7.59
C ILE A 174 -18.24 6.56 -8.49
N SER A 175 -17.66 7.62 -9.06
CA SER A 175 -18.37 8.56 -9.93
C SER A 175 -19.00 7.88 -11.14
N GLY A 176 -18.43 6.78 -11.62
CA GLY A 176 -19.02 5.97 -12.68
C GLY A 176 -20.42 5.43 -12.35
N TRP A 177 -20.80 5.28 -11.08
CA TRP A 177 -22.13 4.91 -10.64
C TRP A 177 -23.08 6.11 -10.51
N LEU A 178 -22.55 7.34 -10.34
CA LEU A 178 -23.33 8.53 -10.09
C LEU A 178 -23.86 9.21 -11.36
N GLY A 179 -23.64 8.61 -12.52
CA GLY A 179 -24.29 9.04 -13.75
C GLY A 179 -23.55 10.13 -14.55
N SER A 180 -22.24 10.32 -14.33
CA SER A 180 -21.46 11.27 -15.13
C SER A 180 -21.37 10.84 -16.61
N GLU A 181 -21.28 11.80 -17.53
CA GLU A 181 -21.09 11.52 -18.97
C GLU A 181 -19.80 10.74 -19.27
N GLN A 182 -18.83 10.76 -18.33
CA GLN A 182 -17.57 10.01 -18.40
C GLN A 182 -17.67 8.53 -18.03
N LYS A 183 -18.89 8.07 -17.73
CA LYS A 183 -19.23 6.68 -17.38
C LYS A 183 -18.60 5.60 -18.24
N ASN A 184 -18.39 5.91 -19.50
CA ASN A 184 -17.99 4.93 -20.50
C ASN A 184 -16.46 4.76 -20.61
N LEU A 185 -15.65 5.66 -20.03
CA LEU A 185 -14.21 5.58 -20.16
C LEU A 185 -13.57 4.75 -19.06
N PHE A 186 -13.98 4.99 -17.81
CA PHE A 186 -13.45 4.27 -16.64
C PHE A 186 -14.60 3.73 -15.82
N GLN A 187 -14.59 2.41 -15.58
CA GLN A 187 -15.64 1.75 -14.82
C GLN A 187 -15.29 1.65 -13.33
N PRO A 188 -16.29 1.72 -12.44
CA PRO A 188 -16.10 1.39 -11.03
C PRO A 188 -15.59 -0.03 -10.88
N PHE A 189 -14.67 -0.24 -9.96
CA PHE A 189 -14.16 -1.57 -9.67
C PHE A 189 -13.95 -1.77 -8.16
N PHE A 190 -14.08 -3.01 -7.75
CA PHE A 190 -13.87 -3.44 -6.39
C PHE A 190 -12.52 -4.14 -6.25
N THR A 191 -11.80 -3.88 -5.15
CA THR A 191 -10.61 -4.64 -4.77
C THR A 191 -10.75 -5.19 -3.37
N GLY A 192 -10.21 -6.39 -3.15
CA GLY A 192 -10.11 -7.00 -1.83
C GLY A 192 -8.80 -7.76 -1.70
N ASN A 193 -8.20 -7.75 -0.53
CA ASN A 193 -7.01 -8.54 -0.25
C ASN A 193 -6.98 -9.03 1.19
N VAL A 194 -6.37 -10.18 1.38
CA VAL A 194 -6.11 -10.76 2.70
C VAL A 194 -4.71 -11.35 2.69
N HIS A 195 -3.95 -11.06 3.74
CA HIS A 195 -2.60 -11.57 3.97
C HIS A 195 -2.53 -12.19 5.37
N GLY A 196 -2.10 -13.43 5.46
CA GLY A 196 -1.67 -14.03 6.70
C GLY A 196 -0.24 -13.61 7.03
N ILE A 197 0.12 -13.57 8.31
CA ILE A 197 1.47 -13.28 8.79
C ILE A 197 1.85 -14.38 9.75
N LEU A 198 2.68 -15.30 9.30
CA LEU A 198 3.07 -16.50 10.02
C LEU A 198 4.56 -16.44 10.37
N PRO A 199 4.93 -15.90 11.54
CA PRO A 199 6.30 -15.95 11.99
C PRO A 199 6.68 -17.39 12.39
N LEU A 200 7.77 -17.89 11.84
CA LEU A 200 8.33 -19.20 12.16
C LEU A 200 9.14 -19.16 13.47
N ALA A 201 9.64 -20.31 13.91
CA ALA A 201 10.15 -20.54 15.28
C ALA A 201 11.23 -19.55 15.75
N ASP A 202 12.14 -19.14 14.89
CA ASP A 202 13.24 -18.22 15.24
C ASP A 202 12.89 -16.72 15.02
N LYS A 203 11.66 -16.42 14.59
CA LYS A 203 11.15 -15.05 14.33
C LYS A 203 11.88 -14.23 13.26
N ARG A 204 12.94 -14.77 12.67
CA ARG A 204 13.63 -14.16 11.52
C ARG A 204 12.92 -14.50 10.22
N HIS A 205 12.20 -15.61 10.23
CA HIS A 205 11.49 -16.14 9.10
C HIS A 205 10.00 -15.81 9.23
N VAL A 206 9.43 -15.17 8.23
CA VAL A 206 8.01 -14.85 8.18
C VAL A 206 7.45 -15.36 6.87
N LEU A 207 6.38 -16.15 6.95
CA LEU A 207 5.63 -16.63 5.79
C LEU A 207 4.33 -15.84 5.68
N GLU A 208 4.05 -15.29 4.49
CA GLU A 208 2.88 -14.45 4.24
C GLU A 208 2.05 -15.04 3.08
N PRO A 209 1.08 -15.93 3.32
CA PRO A 209 0.09 -16.30 2.33
C PRO A 209 -0.79 -15.10 2.00
N MET A 210 -1.09 -14.92 0.72
CA MET A 210 -1.87 -13.80 0.20
C MET A 210 -2.98 -14.31 -0.71
N LEU A 211 -4.16 -13.70 -0.58
CA LEU A 211 -5.24 -13.80 -1.54
C LEU A 211 -5.69 -12.39 -1.91
N SER A 212 -5.83 -12.09 -3.19
CA SER A 212 -6.36 -10.82 -3.67
C SER A 212 -7.38 -11.02 -4.77
N TYR A 213 -8.39 -10.19 -4.73
CA TYR A 213 -9.48 -10.14 -5.70
C TYR A 213 -9.59 -8.73 -6.28
N ARG A 214 -9.89 -8.64 -7.57
CA ARG A 214 -10.21 -7.39 -8.24
C ARG A 214 -11.28 -7.65 -9.30
N SER A 215 -12.38 -6.92 -9.23
CA SER A 215 -13.33 -6.89 -10.33
C SER A 215 -12.79 -6.00 -11.44
N LEU A 216 -12.80 -6.42 -12.67
CA LEU A 216 -12.40 -5.60 -13.83
C LEU A 216 -13.63 -4.99 -14.51
N ASN A 217 -14.70 -5.77 -14.58
CA ASN A 217 -16.01 -5.38 -15.09
C ASN A 217 -17.04 -6.41 -14.58
N PRO A 218 -18.34 -6.24 -14.87
CA PRO A 218 -19.37 -7.19 -14.41
C PRO A 218 -19.13 -8.65 -14.81
N VAL A 219 -18.33 -8.90 -15.84
CA VAL A 219 -18.15 -10.24 -16.43
C VAL A 219 -16.78 -10.83 -16.09
N SER A 220 -15.76 -10.03 -15.80
CA SER A 220 -14.41 -10.51 -15.54
C SER A 220 -13.85 -10.04 -14.20
N SER A 221 -13.06 -10.91 -13.58
CA SER A 221 -12.39 -10.63 -12.33
C SER A 221 -11.00 -11.26 -12.31
N LEU A 222 -10.11 -10.64 -11.54
CA LEU A 222 -8.80 -11.18 -11.26
C LEU A 222 -8.77 -11.72 -9.82
N LEU A 223 -8.51 -13.00 -9.71
CA LEU A 223 -8.20 -13.66 -8.44
C LEU A 223 -6.73 -14.05 -8.47
N GLU A 224 -5.99 -13.70 -7.42
CA GLU A 224 -4.58 -14.03 -7.29
C GLU A 224 -4.30 -14.57 -5.90
N GLY A 225 -3.69 -15.77 -5.86
CA GLY A 225 -3.16 -16.40 -4.66
C GLY A 225 -1.65 -16.41 -4.70
N GLY A 226 -0.99 -16.10 -3.59
CA GLY A 226 0.46 -16.05 -3.52
C GLY A 226 1.00 -16.41 -2.14
N LEU A 227 2.29 -16.68 -2.11
CA LEU A 227 3.04 -16.96 -0.90
C LEU A 227 4.33 -16.15 -0.93
N TYR A 228 4.54 -15.38 0.13
CA TYR A 228 5.75 -14.59 0.32
C TYR A 228 6.51 -15.07 1.55
N TYR A 229 7.81 -15.11 1.45
CA TYR A 229 8.72 -15.49 2.51
C TYR A 229 9.71 -14.35 2.75
N THR A 230 9.79 -13.90 3.99
CA THR A 230 10.70 -12.83 4.40
C THR A 230 11.73 -13.38 5.39
N TYR A 231 13.01 -13.21 5.05
CA TYR A 231 14.13 -13.56 5.90
C TYR A 231 14.75 -12.31 6.51
N ASP A 232 14.87 -12.33 7.85
CA ASP A 232 15.53 -11.31 8.69
C ASP A 232 15.23 -9.85 8.25
N LYS A 233 14.05 -9.62 7.69
CA LYS A 233 13.58 -8.32 7.22
C LYS A 233 14.31 -7.76 6.00
N THR A 234 15.34 -8.42 5.59
CA THR A 234 16.25 -7.95 4.56
C THR A 234 15.85 -8.47 3.19
N LEU A 235 15.49 -9.74 3.11
CA LEU A 235 15.14 -10.39 1.86
C LEU A 235 13.69 -10.89 1.89
N THR A 236 12.89 -10.53 0.91
CA THR A 236 11.57 -11.11 0.67
C THR A 236 11.56 -11.79 -0.69
N LEU A 237 11.11 -13.02 -0.72
CA LEU A 237 10.87 -13.80 -1.93
C LEU A 237 9.38 -14.13 -1.99
N GLY A 238 8.77 -14.07 -3.14
CA GLY A 238 7.37 -14.38 -3.31
C GLY A 238 7.07 -15.00 -4.65
N ALA A 239 6.04 -15.83 -4.67
CA ALA A 239 5.44 -16.35 -5.88
C ALA A 239 3.92 -16.26 -5.79
N SER A 240 3.26 -15.94 -6.88
CA SER A 240 1.81 -15.89 -6.96
C SER A 240 1.31 -16.45 -8.30
N TYR A 241 0.07 -16.91 -8.25
CA TYR A 241 -0.66 -17.35 -9.44
C TYR A 241 -1.95 -16.52 -9.54
N ARG A 242 -2.20 -16.00 -10.73
CA ARG A 242 -3.34 -15.17 -11.04
C ARG A 242 -4.19 -15.80 -12.13
N THR A 243 -5.53 -15.61 -12.05
CA THR A 243 -6.45 -15.97 -13.14
C THR A 243 -5.94 -15.40 -14.48
N GLY A 244 -6.16 -16.13 -15.56
CA GLY A 244 -5.51 -15.83 -16.85
C GLY A 244 -4.18 -16.57 -17.05
N LYS A 245 -3.86 -17.53 -16.16
CA LYS A 245 -2.65 -18.37 -16.22
C LYS A 245 -1.35 -17.57 -16.14
N VAL A 246 -1.31 -16.60 -15.25
CA VAL A 246 -0.13 -15.77 -15.01
C VAL A 246 0.55 -16.23 -13.73
N ILE A 247 1.82 -16.55 -13.82
CA ILE A 247 2.69 -16.86 -12.68
C ILE A 247 3.57 -15.63 -12.47
N SER A 248 3.63 -15.14 -11.23
CA SER A 248 4.50 -14.02 -10.86
C SER A 248 5.52 -14.47 -9.83
N VAL A 249 6.76 -14.03 -9.99
CA VAL A 249 7.82 -14.20 -9.02
C VAL A 249 8.30 -12.81 -8.63
N ALA A 250 8.41 -12.57 -7.34
CA ALA A 250 8.83 -11.29 -6.80
C ALA A 250 9.95 -11.46 -5.78
N THR A 251 10.90 -10.55 -5.81
CA THR A 251 11.94 -10.44 -4.80
C THR A 251 12.07 -8.99 -4.36
N SER A 252 12.35 -8.78 -3.09
CA SER A 252 12.75 -7.46 -2.60
C SER A 252 13.88 -7.58 -1.61
N PHE A 253 14.82 -6.66 -1.70
CA PHE A 253 16.01 -6.62 -0.86
C PHE A 253 16.17 -5.24 -0.22
N GLN A 254 16.33 -5.22 1.09
CA GLN A 254 16.63 -4.01 1.85
C GLN A 254 18.15 -3.73 1.76
N VAL A 255 18.51 -2.83 0.84
CA VAL A 255 19.92 -2.47 0.57
C VAL A 255 20.50 -1.64 1.71
N TYR A 256 19.68 -0.78 2.28
CA TYR A 256 20.03 0.06 3.41
C TYR A 256 18.85 0.15 4.36
N LYS A 257 19.04 0.62 5.58
CA LYS A 257 18.02 0.68 6.65
C LYS A 257 16.66 1.23 6.19
N ASN A 258 16.70 2.19 5.27
CA ASN A 258 15.54 2.91 4.78
C ASN A 258 15.26 2.66 3.30
N LEU A 259 16.12 1.94 2.58
CA LEU A 259 16.04 1.74 1.15
C LEU A 259 15.82 0.28 0.81
N THR A 260 14.73 0.00 0.12
CA THR A 260 14.39 -1.33 -0.39
C THR A 260 14.28 -1.27 -1.91
N ILE A 261 14.86 -2.24 -2.59
CA ILE A 261 14.73 -2.46 -4.02
C ILE A 261 13.95 -3.75 -4.24
N GLY A 262 12.93 -3.68 -5.06
CA GLY A 262 12.11 -4.82 -5.46
C GLY A 262 12.22 -5.09 -6.96
N TYR A 263 12.21 -6.35 -7.32
CA TYR A 263 12.07 -6.81 -8.69
C TYR A 263 11.02 -7.89 -8.78
N SER A 264 10.23 -7.88 -9.83
CA SER A 264 9.33 -8.99 -10.12
C SER A 264 9.26 -9.28 -11.61
N ASN A 265 8.96 -10.53 -11.90
CA ASN A 265 8.77 -11.04 -13.25
C ASN A 265 7.45 -11.79 -13.34
N GLU A 266 6.70 -11.59 -14.42
CA GLU A 266 5.50 -12.35 -14.72
C GLU A 266 5.68 -13.17 -15.98
N LEU A 267 5.26 -14.42 -15.89
CA LEU A 267 5.31 -15.44 -16.94
C LEU A 267 3.89 -15.89 -17.27
N PHE A 268 3.63 -16.12 -18.53
CA PHE A 268 2.38 -16.72 -18.97
C PHE A 268 2.53 -18.25 -19.03
N ALA A 269 1.72 -18.96 -18.27
CA ALA A 269 1.66 -20.42 -18.28
C ALA A 269 0.84 -20.98 -19.47
N SER A 270 0.44 -20.14 -20.42
CA SER A 270 -0.33 -20.51 -21.60
C SER A 270 0.51 -20.45 -22.86
N GLN A 271 0.57 -21.53 -23.63
CA GLN A 271 1.26 -21.55 -24.90
C GLN A 271 0.80 -20.48 -25.90
N ARG A 272 -0.50 -20.11 -25.87
CA ARG A 272 -1.06 -19.05 -26.71
C ARG A 272 -0.52 -17.65 -26.37
N GLN A 273 -0.05 -17.47 -25.17
CA GLN A 273 0.47 -16.20 -24.66
C GLN A 273 2.00 -16.19 -24.56
N ALA A 274 2.67 -17.31 -24.80
CA ALA A 274 4.13 -17.43 -24.71
C ALA A 274 4.86 -16.46 -25.66
N GLY A 275 4.29 -16.17 -26.83
CA GLY A 275 4.84 -15.22 -27.78
C GLY A 275 4.79 -13.74 -27.33
N LEU A 276 4.05 -13.41 -26.28
CA LEU A 276 4.02 -12.07 -25.71
C LEU A 276 5.31 -11.72 -24.94
N GLY A 277 6.11 -12.72 -24.59
CA GLY A 277 7.26 -12.55 -23.71
C GLY A 277 6.84 -12.43 -22.25
N THR A 278 7.71 -11.86 -21.43
CA THR A 278 7.52 -11.72 -19.98
C THR A 278 7.25 -10.27 -19.60
N SER A 279 6.73 -10.04 -18.40
CA SER A 279 6.58 -8.69 -17.86
C SER A 279 7.55 -8.50 -16.69
N HIS A 280 8.18 -7.34 -16.63
CA HIS A 280 9.17 -6.99 -15.61
C HIS A 280 8.72 -5.77 -14.82
N GLU A 281 8.96 -5.78 -13.53
CA GLU A 281 8.71 -4.63 -12.66
C GLU A 281 9.90 -4.41 -11.74
N VAL A 282 10.30 -3.14 -11.61
CA VAL A 282 11.29 -2.68 -10.65
C VAL A 282 10.62 -1.69 -9.72
N ALA A 283 10.85 -1.80 -8.44
CA ALA A 283 10.38 -0.86 -7.42
C ALA A 283 11.53 -0.41 -6.53
N ILE A 284 11.58 0.87 -6.24
CA ILE A 284 12.50 1.47 -5.29
C ILE A 284 11.66 2.15 -4.22
N ARG A 285 11.85 1.77 -2.96
CA ARG A 285 11.13 2.32 -1.84
C ARG A 285 12.09 2.90 -0.82
N PHE A 286 11.82 4.13 -0.43
CA PHE A 286 12.48 4.82 0.66
C PHE A 286 11.50 5.03 1.82
N ASP A 287 11.82 4.48 3.00
CA ASP A 287 11.05 4.67 4.24
C ASP A 287 11.61 5.88 5.02
N PHE A 288 10.75 6.79 5.48
CA PHE A 288 11.19 8.02 6.16
C PHE A 288 11.80 7.80 7.53
N ASN A 289 11.53 6.65 8.14
CA ASN A 289 12.11 6.26 9.42
C ASN A 289 12.75 4.88 9.30
N ASP A 290 13.82 4.65 10.04
CA ASP A 290 14.47 3.35 10.10
C ASP A 290 13.52 2.30 10.68
N ARG A 291 13.01 1.45 9.81
CA ARG A 291 12.10 0.34 10.17
C ARG A 291 12.79 -0.66 11.07
N THR A 292 14.08 -0.87 10.87
CA THR A 292 14.82 -1.91 11.60
C THR A 292 14.97 -1.55 13.07
N ASP A 293 15.29 -0.33 13.39
CA ASP A 293 15.50 0.09 14.78
C ASP A 293 14.20 0.12 15.59
N LEU A 294 13.12 0.64 15.00
CA LEU A 294 11.84 0.73 15.69
C LEU A 294 11.18 -0.62 15.87
N LEU A 295 11.30 -1.50 14.89
CA LEU A 295 10.69 -2.82 14.89
C LEU A 295 11.52 -3.84 15.66
N ALA A 296 12.85 -3.82 15.49
CA ALA A 296 13.75 -4.75 16.17
C ALA A 296 13.76 -4.55 17.68
N ARG A 297 13.75 -3.32 18.17
CA ARG A 297 13.79 -3.01 19.61
C ARG A 297 12.54 -3.41 20.35
N LYS A 298 11.37 -3.47 19.70
CA LYS A 298 10.10 -3.69 20.43
C LYS A 298 9.37 -4.96 20.09
N ASN A 299 9.43 -5.44 18.87
CA ASN A 299 8.82 -6.70 18.51
C ASN A 299 9.24 -7.19 17.12
N PRO A 300 10.15 -8.17 17.02
CA PRO A 300 10.65 -8.67 15.73
C PRO A 300 9.58 -9.32 14.84
N ARG A 301 8.38 -9.53 15.36
CA ARG A 301 7.26 -10.14 14.63
C ARG A 301 6.54 -9.18 13.67
N TYR A 302 6.81 -7.88 13.75
CA TYR A 302 6.05 -6.86 13.02
C TYR A 302 6.82 -6.19 11.89
N LEU A 303 7.67 -6.92 11.28
CA LEU A 303 8.64 -6.44 10.35
C LEU A 303 8.18 -5.63 9.18
N ASN A 304 7.04 -5.98 8.64
CA ASN A 304 6.53 -5.39 7.42
C ASN A 304 5.15 -4.78 7.58
N THR A 305 4.60 -4.75 8.80
CA THR A 305 3.18 -4.75 8.83
C THR A 305 2.51 -3.59 9.48
N THR A 306 3.05 -3.01 10.52
CA THR A 306 2.22 -2.03 11.19
C THR A 306 2.98 -1.05 12.05
N PRO A 307 2.93 0.11 11.65
CA PRO A 307 3.47 1.27 12.30
C PRO A 307 2.65 1.75 13.46
N LEU A 308 1.38 1.56 13.40
CA LEU A 308 0.47 1.99 14.46
C LEU A 308 0.72 1.30 15.77
N GLN A 309 1.27 0.10 15.71
CA GLN A 309 1.57 -0.71 16.89
C GLN A 309 2.87 -0.35 17.60
N ILE A 310 3.73 0.42 16.97
CA ILE A 310 5.02 0.82 17.55
C ILE A 310 4.85 1.90 18.60
N ARG A 311 3.71 2.60 18.58
CA ARG A 311 3.45 3.67 19.53
C ARG A 311 2.71 3.21 20.76
N HIS A 312 3.46 2.79 21.74
CA HIS A 312 2.93 2.45 23.04
C HIS A 312 2.92 3.58 24.04
N LYS A 313 3.45 4.73 23.70
CA LYS A 313 3.34 5.89 24.55
C LYS A 313 2.64 6.97 23.76
N PRO A 314 1.49 7.46 24.19
CA PRO A 314 1.04 8.73 23.68
C PRO A 314 2.19 9.70 23.95
N ARG A 315 2.88 10.14 22.88
CA ARG A 315 3.70 11.32 23.03
C ARG A 315 2.75 12.38 23.56
N VAL A 316 3.16 12.97 24.67
CA VAL A 316 2.49 14.08 25.28
C VAL A 316 1.88 14.96 24.20
N ASN A 317 0.58 15.14 24.27
CA ASN A 317 -0.18 15.93 23.33
C ASN A 317 0.59 17.20 22.96
N TYR A 318 0.86 17.39 21.70
CA TYR A 318 1.48 18.61 21.19
C TYR A 318 0.64 19.87 21.52
N PHE A 319 -0.64 19.69 21.89
CA PHE A 319 -1.56 20.73 22.33
C PHE A 319 -1.53 21.02 23.83
N VAL A 320 -0.71 20.30 24.61
CA VAL A 320 -0.54 20.66 26.02
C VAL A 320 0.31 21.92 26.06
N PRO A 321 -0.21 23.04 26.55
CA PRO A 321 0.55 24.29 26.67
C PRO A 321 1.86 24.04 27.41
N LYS A 322 2.97 24.66 26.96
CA LYS A 322 4.30 24.49 27.59
C LYS A 322 4.27 24.64 29.11
N VAL A 323 3.36 25.46 29.63
CA VAL A 323 3.12 25.67 31.07
C VAL A 323 2.62 24.39 31.75
N ALA A 324 1.70 23.66 31.14
CA ALA A 324 1.17 22.39 31.70
C ALA A 324 2.20 21.27 31.71
N VAL A 325 3.05 21.19 30.66
CA VAL A 325 4.18 20.26 30.62
C VAL A 325 5.19 20.56 31.70
N ARG A 326 5.47 21.85 31.96
CA ARG A 326 6.37 22.30 33.04
C ARG A 326 5.83 21.96 34.43
N LYS A 327 4.51 22.12 34.64
CA LYS A 327 3.84 21.70 35.88
C LYS A 327 3.91 20.19 36.10
N TYR A 328 3.70 19.41 35.05
CA TYR A 328 3.80 17.96 35.12
C TYR A 328 5.20 17.48 35.43
N HIS A 329 6.22 18.03 34.79
CA HIS A 329 7.61 17.70 35.10
C HIS A 329 8.03 18.07 36.51
N ASN A 330 7.55 19.20 37.00
CA ASN A 330 7.80 19.60 38.37
C ASN A 330 7.10 18.68 39.39
N TYR A 331 5.89 18.26 39.08
CA TYR A 331 5.16 17.29 39.91
C TYR A 331 5.89 15.93 39.94
N VAL A 332 6.34 15.39 38.81
CA VAL A 332 7.10 14.12 38.72
C VAL A 332 8.44 14.24 39.48
N ARG A 333 9.13 15.38 39.40
CA ARG A 333 10.37 15.60 40.17
C ARG A 333 10.09 15.65 41.68
N LYS A 334 8.99 16.28 42.09
CA LYS A 334 8.61 16.33 43.49
C LYS A 334 8.24 14.95 44.04
N THR A 335 7.48 14.15 43.29
CA THR A 335 7.09 12.78 43.69
C THR A 335 8.29 11.86 43.76
N ARG A 336 9.24 11.96 42.81
CA ARG A 336 10.50 11.18 42.87
C ARG A 336 11.36 11.56 44.07
N ARG A 337 11.42 12.86 44.45
CA ARG A 337 12.16 13.30 45.66
C ARG A 337 11.54 12.72 46.93
N ILE A 338 10.20 12.77 47.06
CA ILE A 338 9.47 12.23 48.21
C ILE A 338 9.68 10.70 48.28
N SER A 339 9.56 9.98 47.18
CA SER A 339 9.75 8.53 47.13
C SER A 339 11.20 8.14 47.47
N ASN A 340 12.18 8.87 46.95
CA ASN A 340 13.58 8.60 47.30
C ASN A 340 13.90 8.93 48.76
N GLN A 341 13.26 9.93 49.32
CA GLN A 341 13.42 10.30 50.70
C GLN A 341 12.80 9.26 51.64
N ALA A 342 11.60 8.77 51.32
CA ALA A 342 10.94 7.70 52.05
C ALA A 342 11.74 6.37 52.00
N VAL A 343 12.30 6.00 50.87
CA VAL A 343 13.17 4.84 50.74
C VAL A 343 14.47 5.00 51.53
N PHE A 344 15.02 6.22 51.54
CA PHE A 344 16.21 6.52 52.30
C PHE A 344 15.96 6.39 53.82
N GLU A 345 14.87 6.95 54.30
CA GLU A 345 14.45 6.87 55.72
C GLU A 345 14.15 5.39 56.12
N TRP A 346 13.49 4.62 55.29
CA TRP A 346 13.21 3.21 55.51
C TRP A 346 14.52 2.38 55.58
N ARG A 347 15.47 2.64 54.69
CA ARG A 347 16.80 2.01 54.74
C ARG A 347 17.61 2.42 55.94
N ALA A 348 17.52 3.68 56.34
CA ALA A 348 18.21 4.18 57.53
C ALA A 348 17.70 3.59 58.83
N LYS A 349 16.39 3.28 58.92
CA LYS A 349 15.80 2.60 60.06
C LYS A 349 16.23 1.13 60.21
N LYS A 350 16.59 0.47 59.11
CA LYS A 350 17.03 -0.94 59.08
C LYS A 350 18.54 -1.15 59.23
N THR A 351 19.35 -0.09 59.23
CA THR A 351 20.83 -0.22 59.30
C THR A 351 21.34 0.05 60.71
N PRO A 352 22.30 -0.76 61.25
CA PRO A 352 22.89 -0.52 62.58
C PRO A 352 23.54 0.86 62.63
N ARG A 353 23.50 1.49 63.79
CA ARG A 353 23.94 2.88 64.05
C ARG A 353 25.36 3.21 63.50
N LYS A 354 26.32 2.26 63.46
CA LYS A 354 27.67 2.48 62.91
C LYS A 354 27.69 2.72 61.36
N LYS A 355 26.76 2.15 60.62
CA LYS A 355 26.65 2.37 59.17
C LYS A 355 25.91 3.68 58.78
N ARG A 356 25.17 4.27 59.72
CA ARG A 356 24.50 5.55 59.52
C ARG A 356 25.47 6.74 59.39
N MET A 357 26.60 6.70 60.07
CA MET A 357 27.60 7.80 59.98
C MET A 357 28.40 7.78 58.67
N THR A 358 28.56 6.62 58.08
CA THR A 358 29.35 6.50 56.81
C THR A 358 28.56 7.00 55.61
N ILE A 359 27.23 6.92 55.66
CA ILE A 359 26.38 7.35 54.53
C ILE A 359 26.23 8.88 54.52
N LYS A 360 26.32 9.58 55.70
CA LYS A 360 26.29 11.04 55.75
C LYS A 360 27.58 11.72 55.26
N LYS A 361 28.69 11.00 55.16
CA LYS A 361 29.97 11.57 54.70
C LYS A 361 30.26 11.40 53.20
N ARG A 362 29.39 10.70 52.45
CA ARG A 362 29.45 10.64 50.99
C ARG A 362 28.39 11.53 50.37
N LYS A 363 28.65 12.83 50.42
CA LYS A 363 28.06 13.82 49.55
C LYS A 363 28.99 14.09 48.39
#